data_1a7325efeff50080d3512c0a6cb6852a
#
_entry.id   1a7325efeff50080d3512c0a6cb6852a
#
_cell.length_a   1.000
_cell.length_b   1.000
_cell.length_c   1.000
_cell.angle_alpha   90.00
_cell.angle_beta   90.00
_cell.angle_gamma   90.00
#
_symmetry.space_group_name_H-M   'P 1'
#
loop_
_entity.id
_entity.type
_entity.pdbx_description
1 polymer ?
#
loop_
_entity_poly.entity_id
_entity_poly.type
_entity_poly.pdbx_seq_one_letter_code
_entity_poly.pdbx_strand_id
1 'polypeptide(L)'
;MTQNSDFPKNYIEGHQNWVEGLSEKESSLYQHLGREGQTPTIMVIACCDSRKMVPDMFNAGPGEFFVLRNIANLVPPQGHDNGIAAAVEFGVNAFKVQHIIVMGHAACG
;
A
#
# COMPACT_ATOMS: atom_id res chain seq x y z
N MET A 1 -7.51 -22.40 -4.49
CA MET A 1 -8.51 -21.33 -4.30
C MET A 1 -9.76 -21.65 -5.12
N THR A 2 -10.91 -21.61 -4.49
CA THR A 2 -12.16 -21.88 -5.15
C THR A 2 -12.49 -20.76 -6.13
N GLN A 3 -12.78 -21.11 -7.36
CA GLN A 3 -13.19 -20.13 -8.36
C GLN A 3 -14.62 -19.69 -8.07
N ASN A 4 -14.86 -18.40 -7.93
CA ASN A 4 -16.18 -17.83 -7.72
C ASN A 4 -16.74 -17.34 -9.05
N SER A 5 -17.75 -18.04 -9.57
CA SER A 5 -18.39 -17.70 -10.85
C SER A 5 -19.14 -16.36 -10.81
N ASP A 6 -19.47 -15.87 -9.59
CA ASP A 6 -20.15 -14.57 -9.44
C ASP A 6 -19.19 -13.39 -9.40
N PHE A 7 -17.89 -13.62 -9.36
CA PHE A 7 -16.93 -12.54 -9.37
C PHE A 7 -16.97 -11.82 -10.72
N PRO A 8 -17.02 -10.46 -10.73
CA PRO A 8 -17.14 -9.71 -11.98
C PRO A 8 -15.95 -9.95 -12.91
N LYS A 9 -16.26 -10.42 -14.13
CA LYS A 9 -15.23 -10.78 -15.12
C LYS A 9 -14.38 -9.58 -15.56
N ASN A 10 -14.96 -8.38 -15.56
CA ASN A 10 -14.24 -7.17 -15.94
C ASN A 10 -13.02 -6.89 -15.06
N TYR A 11 -13.07 -7.27 -13.78
CA TYR A 11 -11.92 -7.09 -12.89
C TYR A 11 -10.84 -8.13 -13.15
N ILE A 12 -11.22 -9.35 -13.53
CA ILE A 12 -10.25 -10.38 -13.93
C ILE A 12 -9.53 -9.95 -15.21
N GLU A 13 -10.30 -9.52 -16.20
CA GLU A 13 -9.76 -9.02 -17.48
C GLU A 13 -8.91 -7.77 -17.25
N GLY A 14 -9.36 -6.86 -16.38
CA GLY A 14 -8.60 -5.67 -16.04
C GLY A 14 -7.25 -5.99 -15.44
N HIS A 15 -7.18 -6.98 -14.56
CA HIS A 15 -5.91 -7.42 -13.99
C HIS A 15 -4.99 -8.01 -15.05
N GLN A 16 -5.53 -8.87 -15.93
CA GLN A 16 -4.76 -9.45 -17.02
C GLN A 16 -4.20 -8.36 -17.94
N ASN A 17 -5.03 -7.39 -18.30
CA ASN A 17 -4.61 -6.27 -19.14
C ASN A 17 -3.53 -5.43 -18.47
N TRP A 18 -3.64 -5.23 -17.14
CA TRP A 18 -2.63 -4.50 -16.39
C TRP A 18 -1.27 -5.23 -16.43
N VAL A 19 -1.27 -6.53 -16.20
CA VAL A 19 -0.03 -7.34 -16.24
C VAL A 19 0.60 -7.30 -17.64
N GLU A 20 -0.21 -7.51 -18.68
CA GLU A 20 0.27 -7.53 -20.06
C GLU A 20 0.73 -6.14 -20.53
N GLY A 21 0.16 -5.07 -19.96
CA GLY A 21 0.50 -3.70 -20.32
C GLY A 21 1.73 -3.14 -19.60
N LEU A 22 2.35 -3.90 -18.69
CA LEU A 22 3.54 -3.42 -18.01
C LEU A 22 4.70 -3.26 -18.98
N SER A 23 5.38 -2.11 -18.90
CA SER A 23 6.61 -1.91 -19.65
C SER A 23 7.73 -2.83 -19.13
N GLU A 24 8.80 -3.00 -19.91
CA GLU A 24 9.95 -3.77 -19.43
C GLU A 24 10.53 -3.18 -18.15
N LYS A 25 10.58 -1.87 -18.06
CA LYS A 25 11.06 -1.18 -16.87
C LYS A 25 10.19 -1.47 -15.65
N GLU A 26 8.88 -1.39 -15.81
CA GLU A 26 7.93 -1.68 -14.72
C GLU A 26 8.00 -3.15 -14.31
N SER A 27 8.01 -4.06 -15.27
CA SER A 27 8.11 -5.49 -15.01
C SER A 27 9.41 -5.83 -14.29
N SER A 28 10.53 -5.25 -14.70
CA SER A 28 11.82 -5.45 -14.06
C SER A 28 11.82 -4.92 -12.63
N LEU A 29 11.19 -3.77 -12.39
CA LEU A 29 11.06 -3.20 -11.05
C LEU A 29 10.27 -4.14 -10.13
N TYR A 30 9.12 -4.63 -10.56
CA TYR A 30 8.32 -5.55 -9.76
C TYR A 30 9.07 -6.86 -9.46
N GLN A 31 9.79 -7.39 -10.45
CA GLN A 31 10.59 -8.59 -10.24
C GLN A 31 11.73 -8.34 -9.22
N HIS A 32 12.37 -7.20 -9.33
CA HIS A 32 13.42 -6.81 -8.37
C HIS A 32 12.88 -6.70 -6.95
N LEU A 33 11.75 -6.00 -6.77
CA LEU A 33 11.11 -5.87 -5.47
C LEU A 33 10.66 -7.22 -4.91
N GLY A 34 10.22 -8.13 -5.77
CA GLY A 34 9.82 -9.47 -5.35
C GLY A 34 10.99 -10.33 -4.88
N ARG A 35 12.17 -10.18 -5.47
CA ARG A 35 13.37 -10.94 -5.10
C ARG A 35 14.13 -10.32 -3.93
N GLU A 36 14.33 -9.02 -3.98
CA GLU A 36 15.21 -8.30 -3.04
C GLU A 36 14.43 -7.62 -1.91
N GLY A 37 13.09 -7.57 -2.01
CA GLY A 37 12.28 -6.80 -1.09
C GLY A 37 12.31 -5.32 -1.37
N GLN A 38 11.68 -4.55 -0.51
CA GLN A 38 11.60 -3.10 -0.64
C GLN A 38 12.33 -2.42 0.52
N THR A 39 12.76 -1.19 0.27
CA THR A 39 13.45 -0.38 1.27
C THR A 39 12.82 1.01 1.34
N PRO A 40 11.54 1.11 1.73
CA PRO A 40 10.87 2.40 1.80
C PRO A 40 11.49 3.28 2.89
N THR A 41 11.57 4.58 2.64
CA THR A 41 12.08 5.54 3.61
C THR A 41 10.96 6.33 4.29
N ILE A 42 9.74 6.20 3.80
CA ILE A 42 8.58 6.93 4.30
C ILE A 42 7.45 5.94 4.54
N MET A 43 6.84 6.03 5.73
CA MET A 43 5.61 5.33 6.06
C MET A 43 4.44 6.30 6.00
N VAL A 44 3.33 5.88 5.43
CA VAL A 44 2.11 6.67 5.38
C VAL A 44 0.97 5.89 6.04
N ILE A 45 0.27 6.53 6.96
CA ILE A 45 -0.95 5.99 7.56
C ILE A 45 -2.12 6.80 7.01
N ALA A 46 -3.00 6.15 6.27
CA ALA A 46 -4.09 6.79 5.55
C ALA A 46 -5.41 6.05 5.76
N CYS A 47 -6.50 6.67 5.33
CA CYS A 47 -7.82 6.04 5.39
C CYS A 47 -7.98 4.99 4.29
N CYS A 48 -8.85 4.01 4.53
CA CYS A 48 -9.22 2.99 3.54
C CYS A 48 -10.03 3.54 2.36
N ASP A 49 -10.42 4.81 2.40
CA ASP A 49 -11.11 5.45 1.29
C ASP A 49 -10.30 5.32 0.00
N SER A 50 -10.94 4.82 -1.06
CA SER A 50 -10.26 4.41 -2.27
C SER A 50 -10.18 5.48 -3.36
N ARG A 51 -10.57 6.72 -3.05
CA ARG A 51 -10.61 7.79 -4.05
C ARG A 51 -9.24 8.12 -4.64
N LYS A 52 -8.18 7.90 -3.87
CA LYS A 52 -6.81 8.11 -4.34
C LYS A 52 -5.87 7.06 -3.78
N MET A 53 -4.93 6.64 -4.61
CA MET A 53 -3.82 5.81 -4.16
C MET A 53 -2.72 6.73 -3.63
N VAL A 54 -2.26 6.47 -2.41
CA VAL A 54 -1.31 7.37 -1.71
C VAL A 54 0.00 7.59 -2.50
N PRO A 55 0.66 6.56 -3.02
CA PRO A 55 1.91 6.81 -3.77
C PRO A 55 1.70 7.71 -4.99
N ASP A 56 0.56 7.60 -5.67
CA ASP A 56 0.26 8.41 -6.86
C ASP A 56 0.17 9.89 -6.52
N MET A 57 -0.30 10.23 -5.32
CA MET A 57 -0.42 11.62 -4.88
C MET A 57 0.94 12.30 -4.71
N PHE A 58 1.99 11.53 -4.52
CA PHE A 58 3.34 12.02 -4.32
C PHE A 58 4.28 11.68 -5.46
N ASN A 59 3.74 11.20 -6.58
CA ASN A 59 4.54 10.71 -7.71
C ASN A 59 5.57 9.67 -7.31
N ALA A 60 5.22 8.84 -6.34
CA ALA A 60 6.08 7.77 -5.85
C ALA A 60 5.76 6.47 -6.57
N GLY A 61 6.78 5.70 -6.83
CA GLY A 61 6.66 4.40 -7.46
C GLY A 61 6.55 3.24 -6.47
N PRO A 62 6.38 2.03 -6.98
CA PRO A 62 6.33 0.83 -6.13
C PRO A 62 7.60 0.71 -5.27
N GLY A 63 7.40 0.36 -4.00
CA GLY A 63 8.50 0.14 -3.06
C GLY A 63 9.05 1.39 -2.38
N GLU A 64 8.60 2.59 -2.77
CA GLU A 64 9.12 3.83 -2.17
C GLU A 64 8.45 4.17 -0.84
N PHE A 65 7.16 3.85 -0.69
CA PHE A 65 6.39 4.12 0.52
C PHE A 65 5.93 2.83 1.17
N PHE A 66 5.95 2.80 2.49
CA PHE A 66 5.29 1.76 3.28
C PHE A 66 3.94 2.30 3.72
N VAL A 67 2.85 1.80 3.10
CA VAL A 67 1.52 2.37 3.29
C VAL A 67 0.65 1.46 4.14
N LEU A 68 0.11 2.00 5.23
CA LEU A 68 -0.92 1.38 6.04
C LEU A 68 -2.22 2.15 5.85
N ARG A 69 -3.31 1.46 5.57
CA ARG A 69 -4.63 2.08 5.44
C ARG A 69 -5.60 1.43 6.41
N ASN A 70 -6.34 2.27 7.14
CA ASN A 70 -7.34 1.82 8.09
C ASN A 70 -8.57 2.72 8.02
N ILE A 71 -9.51 2.56 8.96
CA ILE A 71 -10.68 3.43 9.04
C ILE A 71 -10.26 4.76 9.64
N ALA A 72 -10.40 5.83 8.86
CA ALA A 72 -10.17 7.22 9.27
C ALA A 72 -8.71 7.52 9.68
N ASN A 73 -7.74 6.81 9.12
CA ASN A 73 -6.31 7.04 9.40
C ASN A 73 -5.98 7.13 10.90
N LEU A 74 -6.64 6.30 11.71
CA LEU A 74 -6.49 6.34 13.16
C LEU A 74 -5.14 5.74 13.60
N VAL A 75 -4.51 6.39 14.59
CA VAL A 75 -3.32 5.89 15.26
C VAL A 75 -3.62 5.84 16.75
N PRO A 76 -4.22 4.73 17.23
CA PRO A 76 -4.54 4.62 18.66
C PRO A 76 -3.28 4.49 19.51
N PRO A 77 -3.38 4.77 20.81
CA PRO A 77 -2.27 4.58 21.74
C PRO A 77 -1.76 3.14 21.71
N GLN A 78 -0.48 2.98 22.01
CA GLN A 78 0.14 1.65 22.07
C GLN A 78 -0.64 0.72 23.01
N GLY A 79 -0.87 -0.51 22.55
CA GLY A 79 -1.60 -1.52 23.30
C GLY A 79 -3.10 -1.57 23.03
N HIS A 80 -3.65 -0.60 22.27
CA HIS A 80 -5.08 -0.56 21.92
C HIS A 80 -5.40 -1.16 20.55
N ASP A 81 -4.40 -1.28 19.68
CA ASP A 81 -4.57 -1.89 18.36
C ASP A 81 -3.27 -2.57 17.93
N ASN A 82 -3.27 -3.88 17.93
CA ASN A 82 -2.08 -4.67 17.61
C ASN A 82 -1.69 -4.60 16.13
N GLY A 83 -2.66 -4.41 15.24
CA GLY A 83 -2.38 -4.33 13.81
C GLY A 83 -1.63 -3.06 13.45
N ILE A 84 -2.09 -1.92 13.96
CA ILE A 84 -1.43 -0.63 13.74
C ILE A 84 -0.06 -0.61 14.43
N ALA A 85 0.01 -1.06 15.68
CA ALA A 85 1.26 -1.13 16.41
C ALA A 85 2.30 -2.00 15.70
N ALA A 86 1.89 -3.16 15.20
CA ALA A 86 2.78 -4.05 14.46
C ALA A 86 3.31 -3.40 13.17
N ALA A 87 2.46 -2.69 12.43
CA ALA A 87 2.87 -2.02 11.21
C ALA A 87 3.87 -0.88 11.50
N VAL A 88 3.61 -0.08 12.52
CA VAL A 88 4.52 1.01 12.92
C VAL A 88 5.85 0.44 13.39
N GLU A 89 5.82 -0.59 14.23
CA GLU A 89 7.02 -1.24 14.73
C GLU A 89 7.86 -1.79 13.57
N PHE A 90 7.23 -2.44 12.61
CA PHE A 90 7.92 -2.97 11.44
C PHE A 90 8.52 -1.84 10.59
N GLY A 91 7.77 -0.79 10.35
CA GLY A 91 8.27 0.37 9.61
C GLY A 91 9.47 1.02 10.26
N VAL A 92 9.43 1.19 11.57
CA VAL A 92 10.51 1.84 12.32
C VAL A 92 11.72 0.91 12.49
N ASN A 93 11.50 -0.33 12.90
CA ASN A 93 12.59 -1.22 13.29
C ASN A 93 13.16 -2.03 12.13
N ALA A 94 12.35 -2.50 11.20
CA ALA A 94 12.81 -3.29 10.06
C ALA A 94 13.20 -2.42 8.87
N PHE A 95 12.32 -1.55 8.42
CA PHE A 95 12.61 -0.65 7.31
C PHE A 95 13.40 0.58 7.70
N LYS A 96 13.34 0.98 8.96
CA LYS A 96 14.01 2.18 9.47
C LYS A 96 13.59 3.42 8.69
N VAL A 97 12.28 3.57 8.50
CA VAL A 97 11.72 4.73 7.80
C VAL A 97 12.17 6.02 8.48
N GLN A 98 12.41 7.05 7.67
CA GLN A 98 12.88 8.34 8.15
C GLN A 98 11.74 9.28 8.50
N HIS A 99 10.56 9.07 7.91
CA HIS A 99 9.38 9.90 8.11
C HIS A 99 8.13 9.04 8.20
N ILE A 100 7.20 9.47 9.05
CA ILE A 100 5.85 8.88 9.12
C ILE A 100 4.85 10.01 8.88
N ILE A 101 4.00 9.82 7.88
CA ILE A 101 2.95 10.77 7.52
C ILE A 101 1.61 10.16 7.93
N VAL A 102 0.82 10.90 8.71
CA VAL A 102 -0.57 10.56 8.99
C VAL A 102 -1.44 11.47 8.14
N MET A 103 -2.17 10.90 7.19
CA MET A 103 -2.87 11.67 6.17
C MET A 103 -4.37 11.43 6.25
N GLY A 104 -5.14 12.52 6.43
CA GLY A 104 -6.59 12.52 6.34
C GLY A 104 -7.08 12.97 4.98
N HIS A 105 -8.41 12.97 4.80
CA HIS A 105 -9.05 13.45 3.58
C HIS A 105 -10.40 14.08 3.91
N ALA A 106 -10.90 14.88 2.98
CA ALA A 106 -12.20 15.52 3.12
C ALA A 106 -13.34 14.49 3.07
N ALA A 107 -14.45 14.80 3.75
CA ALA A 107 -15.67 13.98 3.76
C ALA A 107 -15.41 12.52 4.17
N CYS A 108 -14.53 12.32 5.15
CA CYS A 108 -14.30 11.02 5.74
C CYS A 108 -15.53 10.58 6.55
N GLY A 109 -16.10 9.44 6.22
CA GLY A 109 -17.25 8.90 6.93
C GLY A 109 -16.90 8.33 8.29
#